data_421782f10911a2a4e6c1b225a344153a
#
_entry.id   421782f10911a2a4e6c1b225a344153a
#
_cell.length_a   1.000
_cell.length_b   1.000
_cell.length_c   1.000
_cell.angle_alpha   90.00
_cell.angle_beta   90.00
_cell.angle_gamma   90.00
#
_symmetry.space_group_name_H-M   'P 1'
#
loop_
_entity.id
_entity.type
_entity.pdbx_description
1 polymer ?
#
loop_
_entity_poly.entity_id
_entity_poly.type
_entity_poly.pdbx_seq_one_letter_code
_entity_poly.pdbx_strand_id
1 'polypeptide(L)'
;MDSELAGHTLKRGGVKFTATRVETEKDFIRELDENPPDLILSDYALPGFDGYAALDIAKKRAPHIPFIFVTGTMGEEVAIETLKNGATDYVLKHRLARLVPSVHRALREAGERAERRRTQEQLRESHEQLRALSVYLQHVREEERTRIAREVHDELGQALTGCKLDLSLLANKLPVHLPELKEKAKALSAHMDATIQTVRRIATELRPGILDHLGLIAALEWQANEFQTRTGIKCDVRTDLHEPVLTPDLATTFFRIFQETLTNIIRHAGATHVMVHLKEVAGRIILEVKDNGRGISSEEISNTRSMGLLGMKERAALLGGTFKICPVHTGKGTLASVSIPLRPLNSERHENSLNRRSRRRTPRLETNSRR
;
A
#
# COMPACT_ATOMS: atom_id res chain seq x y z
N MET A 1 29.50 49.88 7.38
CA MET A 1 29.74 49.93 8.85
C MET A 1 28.99 48.86 9.62
N ASP A 2 27.68 48.65 9.41
CA ASP A 2 26.89 47.71 10.22
C ASP A 2 27.19 46.23 9.98
N SER A 3 27.48 45.84 8.73
CA SER A 3 27.84 44.45 8.38
C SER A 3 29.20 44.04 8.97
N GLU A 4 30.12 44.98 9.06
CA GLU A 4 31.44 44.76 9.67
C GLU A 4 31.32 44.55 11.18
N LEU A 5 30.44 45.31 11.85
CA LEU A 5 30.21 45.20 13.28
C LEU A 5 29.55 43.84 13.65
N ALA A 6 28.57 43.40 12.86
CA ALA A 6 27.96 42.10 13.03
C ALA A 6 29.00 40.98 12.80
N GLY A 7 29.77 41.06 11.73
CA GLY A 7 30.84 40.11 11.44
C GLY A 7 31.92 40.04 12.52
N HIS A 8 32.32 41.18 13.06
CA HIS A 8 33.27 41.23 14.17
C HIS A 8 32.72 40.61 15.46
N THR A 9 31.42 40.82 15.74
CA THR A 9 30.76 40.24 16.90
C THR A 9 30.68 38.71 16.79
N LEU A 10 30.34 38.17 15.61
CA LEU A 10 30.31 36.74 15.36
C LEU A 10 31.69 36.10 15.50
N LYS A 11 32.73 36.70 14.92
CA LYS A 11 34.12 36.22 15.06
C LYS A 11 34.58 36.20 16.53
N ARG A 12 34.31 37.24 17.29
CA ARG A 12 34.61 37.28 18.73
C ARG A 12 33.87 36.24 19.53
N GLY A 13 32.65 35.87 19.09
CA GLY A 13 31.85 34.82 19.68
C GLY A 13 32.24 33.40 19.25
N GLY A 14 33.34 33.27 18.49
CA GLY A 14 33.85 31.94 18.04
C GLY A 14 33.12 31.32 16.85
N VAL A 15 32.22 32.05 16.19
CA VAL A 15 31.53 31.56 15.00
C VAL A 15 32.47 31.64 13.80
N LYS A 16 32.77 30.51 13.18
CA LYS A 16 33.52 30.44 11.90
C LYS A 16 32.53 30.55 10.74
N PHE A 17 32.71 31.52 9.87
CA PHE A 17 31.81 31.76 8.75
C PHE A 17 32.56 32.42 7.58
N THR A 18 32.01 32.25 6.38
CA THR A 18 32.25 33.08 5.20
C THR A 18 31.02 33.96 5.00
N ALA A 19 31.19 35.19 4.57
CA ALA A 19 30.08 36.09 4.34
C ALA A 19 30.14 36.69 2.95
N THR A 20 29.04 36.63 2.22
CA THR A 20 28.82 37.34 0.97
C THR A 20 27.85 38.48 1.24
N ARG A 21 28.25 39.69 0.93
CA ARG A 21 27.40 40.89 1.06
C ARG A 21 26.69 41.15 -0.26
N VAL A 22 25.38 41.30 -0.20
CA VAL A 22 24.53 41.64 -1.35
C VAL A 22 23.76 42.93 -1.03
N GLU A 23 23.58 43.79 -2.02
CA GLU A 23 22.96 45.11 -1.87
C GLU A 23 21.75 45.28 -2.82
N THR A 24 21.61 44.41 -3.80
CA THR A 24 20.51 44.48 -4.77
C THR A 24 19.66 43.21 -4.75
N GLU A 25 18.38 43.33 -5.10
CA GLU A 25 17.45 42.20 -5.23
C GLU A 25 18.00 41.13 -6.20
N LYS A 26 18.57 41.59 -7.33
CA LYS A 26 19.10 40.69 -8.36
C LYS A 26 20.28 39.86 -7.83
N ASP A 27 21.20 40.46 -7.12
CA ASP A 27 22.34 39.76 -6.53
C ASP A 27 21.90 38.83 -5.41
N PHE A 28 20.93 39.26 -4.60
CA PHE A 28 20.36 38.42 -3.55
C PHE A 28 19.72 37.14 -4.10
N ILE A 29 18.92 37.25 -5.17
CA ILE A 29 18.31 36.10 -5.84
C ILE A 29 19.39 35.19 -6.42
N ARG A 30 20.40 35.75 -7.09
CA ARG A 30 21.50 34.98 -7.65
C ARG A 30 22.24 34.15 -6.59
N GLU A 31 22.60 34.79 -5.48
CA GLU A 31 23.31 34.09 -4.39
C GLU A 31 22.45 33.03 -3.72
N LEU A 32 21.14 33.24 -3.58
CA LEU A 32 20.23 32.22 -3.07
C LEU A 32 20.13 30.98 -3.96
N ASP A 33 20.19 31.19 -5.29
CA ASP A 33 20.04 30.11 -6.27
C ASP A 33 21.38 29.39 -6.54
N GLU A 34 22.49 30.12 -6.61
CA GLU A 34 23.81 29.58 -6.99
C GLU A 34 24.64 29.13 -5.77
N ASN A 35 24.58 29.87 -4.68
CA ASN A 35 25.37 29.66 -3.45
C ASN A 35 24.50 29.79 -2.19
N PRO A 36 23.50 28.92 -1.97
CA PRO A 36 22.57 29.09 -0.86
C PRO A 36 23.30 29.16 0.50
N PRO A 37 23.11 30.22 1.27
CA PRO A 37 23.78 30.38 2.57
C PRO A 37 23.13 29.53 3.66
N ASP A 38 23.87 29.21 4.72
CA ASP A 38 23.32 28.52 5.91
C ASP A 38 22.42 29.44 6.74
N LEU A 39 22.60 30.78 6.63
CA LEU A 39 21.85 31.78 7.38
C LEU A 39 21.89 33.12 6.67
N ILE A 40 20.81 33.89 6.73
CA ILE A 40 20.71 35.24 6.18
C ILE A 40 20.63 36.22 7.36
N LEU A 41 21.52 37.20 7.33
CA LEU A 41 21.44 38.40 8.20
C LEU A 41 21.06 39.59 7.34
N SER A 42 20.00 40.31 7.70
CA SER A 42 19.55 41.48 6.95
C SER A 42 19.30 42.64 7.88
N ASP A 43 19.70 43.85 7.45
CA ASP A 43 19.17 45.05 8.07
C ASP A 43 17.69 45.22 7.66
N TYR A 44 16.89 45.75 8.55
CA TYR A 44 15.50 46.03 8.31
C TYR A 44 15.31 47.18 7.28
N ALA A 45 16.05 48.27 7.46
CA ALA A 45 15.94 49.44 6.61
C ALA A 45 17.21 49.63 5.77
N LEU A 46 17.15 49.18 4.51
CA LEU A 46 18.19 49.40 3.51
C LEU A 46 17.66 50.28 2.37
N PRO A 47 18.40 51.26 1.90
CA PRO A 47 18.00 52.08 0.76
C PRO A 47 18.04 51.21 -0.52
N GLY A 48 16.90 51.14 -1.22
CA GLY A 48 16.78 50.47 -2.52
C GLY A 48 16.28 49.04 -2.49
N PHE A 49 16.75 48.19 -1.59
CA PHE A 49 16.26 46.82 -1.40
C PHE A 49 16.09 46.53 0.08
N ASP A 50 14.87 46.59 0.58
CA ASP A 50 14.59 46.50 2.01
C ASP A 50 14.60 45.04 2.53
N GLY A 51 14.78 44.90 3.83
CA GLY A 51 14.86 43.62 4.47
C GLY A 51 13.54 42.79 4.41
N TYR A 52 12.40 43.47 4.26
CA TYR A 52 11.10 42.80 4.11
C TYR A 52 10.98 42.13 2.74
N ALA A 53 11.39 42.82 1.68
CA ALA A 53 11.44 42.24 0.34
C ALA A 53 12.43 41.07 0.32
N ALA A 54 13.58 41.19 0.98
CA ALA A 54 14.53 40.07 1.10
C ALA A 54 13.95 38.88 1.84
N LEU A 55 13.19 39.08 2.93
CA LEU A 55 12.50 37.99 3.64
C LEU A 55 11.45 37.31 2.77
N ASP A 56 10.64 38.07 2.04
CA ASP A 56 9.60 37.50 1.17
C ASP A 56 10.19 36.62 0.04
N ILE A 57 11.28 37.08 -0.58
CA ILE A 57 12.04 36.32 -1.57
C ILE A 57 12.65 35.07 -0.95
N ALA A 58 13.32 35.19 0.21
CA ALA A 58 13.92 34.05 0.91
C ALA A 58 12.86 32.98 1.27
N LYS A 59 11.69 33.37 1.74
CA LYS A 59 10.59 32.46 2.06
C LYS A 59 10.06 31.71 0.83
N LYS A 60 10.01 32.35 -0.32
CA LYS A 60 9.52 31.75 -1.57
C LYS A 60 10.54 30.80 -2.19
N ARG A 61 11.83 31.17 -2.17
CA ARG A 61 12.89 30.41 -2.84
C ARG A 61 13.64 29.42 -1.95
N ALA A 62 13.89 29.81 -0.71
CA ALA A 62 14.70 29.07 0.25
C ALA A 62 14.09 29.06 1.66
N PRO A 63 12.85 28.54 1.85
CA PRO A 63 12.10 28.61 3.10
C PRO A 63 12.76 27.87 4.28
N HIS A 64 13.80 27.10 4.01
CA HIS A 64 14.56 26.33 4.99
C HIS A 64 15.74 27.09 5.57
N ILE A 65 16.16 28.20 4.93
CA ILE A 65 17.29 29.02 5.39
C ILE A 65 16.78 29.97 6.47
N PRO A 66 17.39 29.99 7.67
CA PRO A 66 17.02 30.91 8.73
C PRO A 66 17.34 32.34 8.36
N PHE A 67 16.44 33.27 8.69
CA PHE A 67 16.54 34.67 8.39
C PHE A 67 16.47 35.50 9.70
N ILE A 68 17.51 36.25 9.99
CA ILE A 68 17.62 37.09 11.20
C ILE A 68 17.74 38.53 10.80
N PHE A 69 16.88 39.39 11.36
CA PHE A 69 17.03 40.85 11.23
C PHE A 69 18.04 41.41 12.23
N VAL A 70 18.88 42.33 11.77
CA VAL A 70 19.79 43.12 12.62
C VAL A 70 19.43 44.57 12.40
N THR A 71 18.76 45.22 13.39
CA THR A 71 18.17 46.54 13.20
C THR A 71 18.55 47.54 14.31
N GLY A 72 18.67 48.84 13.96
CA GLY A 72 19.02 49.89 14.90
C GLY A 72 17.84 50.36 15.74
N THR A 73 16.69 50.61 15.10
CA THR A 73 15.47 51.10 15.74
C THR A 73 14.28 50.36 15.21
N MET A 74 13.77 49.43 16.00
CA MET A 74 12.58 48.72 15.70
C MET A 74 11.67 48.85 16.92
N GLY A 75 10.46 49.37 16.75
CA GLY A 75 9.45 49.30 17.81
C GLY A 75 9.12 47.83 18.10
N GLU A 76 8.67 47.51 19.30
CA GLU A 76 8.29 46.13 19.68
C GLU A 76 7.23 45.55 18.73
N GLU A 77 6.32 46.38 18.24
CA GLU A 77 5.27 45.98 17.29
C GLU A 77 5.84 45.48 15.98
N VAL A 78 6.83 46.17 15.40
CA VAL A 78 7.48 45.79 14.13
C VAL A 78 8.32 44.52 14.29
N ALA A 79 8.97 44.34 15.46
CA ALA A 79 9.69 43.11 15.78
C ALA A 79 8.78 41.90 15.86
N ILE A 80 7.59 42.03 16.45
CA ILE A 80 6.57 40.98 16.49
C ILE A 80 6.03 40.67 15.10
N GLU A 81 5.84 41.71 14.30
CA GLU A 81 5.34 41.54 12.91
C GLU A 81 6.36 40.83 12.03
N THR A 82 7.64 41.11 12.12
CA THR A 82 8.70 40.41 11.39
C THR A 82 8.75 38.92 11.73
N LEU A 83 8.60 38.55 12.99
CA LEU A 83 8.52 37.12 13.40
C LEU A 83 7.24 36.45 12.88
N LYS A 84 6.09 37.13 12.93
CA LYS A 84 4.83 36.60 12.34
C LYS A 84 4.94 36.40 10.83
N ASN A 85 5.71 37.27 10.17
CA ASN A 85 5.98 37.19 8.74
C ASN A 85 7.03 36.12 8.37
N GLY A 86 7.59 35.41 9.35
CA GLY A 86 8.42 34.21 9.15
C GLY A 86 9.92 34.45 9.26
N ALA A 87 10.37 35.58 9.77
CA ALA A 87 11.76 35.74 10.23
C ALA A 87 12.03 34.77 11.40
N THR A 88 13.23 34.20 11.43
CA THR A 88 13.63 33.27 12.50
C THR A 88 13.87 33.99 13.82
N ASP A 89 14.49 35.15 13.76
CA ASP A 89 14.78 36.00 14.94
C ASP A 89 15.05 37.45 14.51
N TYR A 90 15.19 38.35 15.52
CA TYR A 90 15.69 39.68 15.32
C TYR A 90 16.70 40.05 16.42
N VAL A 91 17.66 40.91 16.12
CA VAL A 91 18.68 41.39 17.03
C VAL A 91 18.80 42.91 16.89
N LEU A 92 18.74 43.61 18.02
CA LEU A 92 18.92 45.06 18.04
C LEU A 92 20.41 45.43 17.99
N LYS A 93 20.81 46.40 17.14
CA LYS A 93 22.22 46.85 16.97
C LYS A 93 22.87 47.29 18.28
N HIS A 94 22.10 47.85 19.22
CA HIS A 94 22.60 48.20 20.55
C HIS A 94 22.70 47.00 21.52
N ARG A 95 22.24 45.81 21.13
CA ARG A 95 22.30 44.55 21.91
C ARG A 95 22.92 43.40 21.11
N LEU A 96 23.98 43.68 20.36
CA LEU A 96 24.66 42.68 19.50
C LEU A 96 25.21 41.45 20.26
N ALA A 97 25.33 41.52 21.60
CA ALA A 97 25.66 40.37 22.42
C ALA A 97 24.67 39.18 22.23
N ARG A 98 23.43 39.48 21.80
CA ARG A 98 22.42 38.44 21.48
C ARG A 98 22.60 37.79 20.10
N LEU A 99 23.41 38.39 19.20
CA LEU A 99 23.56 37.89 17.83
C LEU A 99 24.12 36.44 17.78
N VAL A 100 25.19 36.20 18.54
CA VAL A 100 25.82 34.86 18.58
C VAL A 100 24.87 33.78 19.08
N PRO A 101 24.20 33.94 20.24
CA PRO A 101 23.18 32.97 20.67
C PRO A 101 22.03 32.77 19.66
N SER A 102 21.54 33.83 19.01
CA SER A 102 20.48 33.77 18.01
C SER A 102 20.91 32.99 16.77
N VAL A 103 22.12 33.25 16.26
CA VAL A 103 22.69 32.50 15.13
C VAL A 103 22.85 31.01 15.45
N HIS A 104 23.43 30.67 16.61
CA HIS A 104 23.60 29.29 17.01
C HIS A 104 22.25 28.57 17.15
N ARG A 105 21.24 29.21 17.73
CA ARG A 105 19.89 28.65 17.84
C ARG A 105 19.29 28.44 16.48
N ALA A 106 19.31 29.45 15.61
CA ALA A 106 18.73 29.38 14.27
C ALA A 106 19.35 28.26 13.40
N LEU A 107 20.68 28.15 13.41
CA LEU A 107 21.41 27.11 12.68
C LEU A 107 21.11 25.71 13.24
N ARG A 108 21.06 25.55 14.57
CA ARG A 108 20.70 24.27 15.19
C ARG A 108 19.30 23.85 14.81
N GLU A 109 18.30 24.72 14.95
CA GLU A 109 16.91 24.43 14.60
C GLU A 109 16.74 24.13 13.11
N ALA A 110 17.49 24.82 12.23
CA ALA A 110 17.49 24.53 10.79
C ALA A 110 18.09 23.15 10.50
N GLY A 111 19.22 22.81 11.16
CA GLY A 111 19.84 21.49 11.07
C GLY A 111 18.92 20.36 11.51
N GLU A 112 18.29 20.49 12.69
CA GLU A 112 17.34 19.51 13.23
C GLU A 112 16.13 19.30 12.27
N ARG A 113 15.61 20.40 11.70
CA ARG A 113 14.53 20.32 10.70
C ARG A 113 14.96 19.63 9.42
N ALA A 114 16.17 19.90 8.94
CA ALA A 114 16.75 19.28 7.74
C ALA A 114 16.98 17.78 7.95
N GLU A 115 17.55 17.37 9.08
CA GLU A 115 17.76 15.97 9.45
C GLU A 115 16.44 15.21 9.57
N ARG A 116 15.47 15.79 10.29
CA ARG A 116 14.13 15.20 10.41
C ARG A 116 13.47 14.98 9.05
N ARG A 117 13.59 15.94 8.14
CA ARG A 117 13.04 15.83 6.78
C ARG A 117 13.73 14.72 6.00
N ARG A 118 15.07 14.61 6.05
CA ARG A 118 15.84 13.53 5.41
C ARG A 118 15.44 12.15 5.94
N THR A 119 15.38 12.02 7.26
CA THR A 119 14.97 10.74 7.90
C THR A 119 13.54 10.34 7.51
N GLN A 120 12.63 11.31 7.45
CA GLN A 120 11.25 11.06 7.05
C GLN A 120 11.15 10.63 5.59
N GLU A 121 11.93 11.23 4.69
CA GLU A 121 11.97 10.83 3.27
C GLU A 121 12.58 9.44 3.09
N GLN A 122 13.70 9.14 3.76
CA GLN A 122 14.30 7.80 3.75
C GLN A 122 13.34 6.73 4.29
N LEU A 123 12.61 7.03 5.36
CA LEU A 123 11.60 6.13 5.90
C LEU A 123 10.47 5.90 4.89
N ARG A 124 10.02 6.95 4.21
CA ARG A 124 8.99 6.86 3.16
C ARG A 124 9.44 5.96 2.00
N GLU A 125 10.64 6.20 1.48
CA GLU A 125 11.23 5.40 0.41
C GLU A 125 11.37 3.92 0.81
N SER A 126 11.87 3.66 2.02
CA SER A 126 11.97 2.30 2.55
C SER A 126 10.60 1.60 2.66
N HIS A 127 9.57 2.32 3.14
CA HIS A 127 8.21 1.78 3.19
C HIS A 127 7.66 1.46 1.80
N GLU A 128 7.89 2.32 0.80
CA GLU A 128 7.47 2.09 -0.58
C GLU A 128 8.15 0.86 -1.19
N GLN A 129 9.46 0.68 -0.95
CA GLN A 129 10.22 -0.50 -1.39
C GLN A 129 9.72 -1.80 -0.73
N LEU A 130 9.50 -1.79 0.58
CA LEU A 130 8.95 -2.95 1.30
C LEU A 130 7.56 -3.32 0.79
N ARG A 131 6.72 -2.33 0.49
CA ARG A 131 5.39 -2.55 -0.06
C ARG A 131 5.46 -3.16 -1.46
N ALA A 132 6.33 -2.65 -2.33
CA ALA A 132 6.54 -3.20 -3.67
C ALA A 132 7.03 -4.65 -3.61
N LEU A 133 7.96 -4.96 -2.70
CA LEU A 133 8.47 -6.32 -2.49
C LEU A 133 7.38 -7.25 -1.97
N SER A 134 6.54 -6.82 -1.03
CA SER A 134 5.41 -7.60 -0.52
C SER A 134 4.44 -7.99 -1.63
N VAL A 135 4.09 -7.03 -2.49
CA VAL A 135 3.26 -7.25 -3.68
C VAL A 135 3.87 -8.28 -4.62
N TYR A 136 5.15 -8.12 -4.94
CA TYR A 136 5.87 -9.04 -5.81
C TYR A 136 5.89 -10.46 -5.26
N LEU A 137 6.21 -10.62 -3.97
CA LEU A 137 6.22 -11.94 -3.31
C LEU A 137 4.83 -12.59 -3.28
N GLN A 138 3.76 -11.81 -3.10
CA GLN A 138 2.41 -12.34 -3.17
C GLN A 138 2.07 -12.84 -4.58
N HIS A 139 2.47 -12.13 -5.62
CA HIS A 139 2.25 -12.53 -7.01
C HIS A 139 3.01 -13.83 -7.34
N VAL A 140 4.32 -13.88 -7.06
CA VAL A 140 5.13 -15.09 -7.25
C VAL A 140 4.56 -16.30 -6.49
N ARG A 141 4.11 -16.09 -5.27
CA ARG A 141 3.50 -17.16 -4.47
C ARG A 141 2.19 -17.68 -5.08
N GLU A 142 1.39 -16.80 -5.68
CA GLU A 142 0.14 -17.20 -6.32
C GLU A 142 0.39 -17.92 -7.66
N GLU A 143 1.38 -17.46 -8.42
CA GLU A 143 1.82 -18.17 -9.64
C GLU A 143 2.33 -19.58 -9.31
N GLU A 144 3.16 -19.70 -8.28
CA GLU A 144 3.71 -20.98 -7.84
C GLU A 144 2.62 -21.94 -7.35
N ARG A 145 1.65 -21.45 -6.57
CA ARG A 145 0.48 -22.24 -6.16
C ARG A 145 -0.31 -22.74 -7.35
N THR A 146 -0.47 -21.90 -8.36
CA THR A 146 -1.16 -22.24 -9.60
C THR A 146 -0.42 -23.33 -10.36
N ARG A 147 0.89 -23.22 -10.48
CA ARG A 147 1.75 -24.19 -11.14
C ARG A 147 1.67 -25.55 -10.43
N ILE A 148 1.89 -25.56 -9.11
CA ILE A 148 1.84 -26.79 -8.31
C ILE A 148 0.46 -27.43 -8.38
N ALA A 149 -0.63 -26.65 -8.31
CA ALA A 149 -1.98 -27.20 -8.40
C ALA A 149 -2.23 -27.95 -9.72
N ARG A 150 -1.75 -27.38 -10.84
CA ARG A 150 -1.84 -28.03 -12.15
C ARG A 150 -0.99 -29.30 -12.24
N GLU A 151 0.28 -29.24 -11.82
CA GLU A 151 1.18 -30.39 -11.80
C GLU A 151 0.61 -31.55 -10.97
N VAL A 152 0.12 -31.23 -9.75
CA VAL A 152 -0.52 -32.22 -8.87
C VAL A 152 -1.77 -32.83 -9.52
N HIS A 153 -2.61 -32.00 -10.16
CA HIS A 153 -3.82 -32.49 -10.83
C HIS A 153 -3.49 -33.37 -12.05
N ASP A 154 -2.58 -32.90 -12.91
CA ASP A 154 -2.31 -33.52 -14.21
C ASP A 154 -1.42 -34.75 -14.04
N GLU A 155 -0.35 -34.69 -13.28
CA GLU A 155 0.55 -35.83 -13.13
C GLU A 155 0.03 -36.88 -12.15
N LEU A 156 -0.28 -36.48 -10.89
CA LEU A 156 -0.73 -37.46 -9.89
C LEU A 156 -2.17 -37.91 -10.13
N GLY A 157 -3.06 -37.01 -10.53
CA GLY A 157 -4.46 -37.33 -10.80
C GLY A 157 -4.61 -38.29 -11.98
N GLN A 158 -3.87 -38.06 -13.07
CA GLN A 158 -3.90 -38.96 -14.25
C GLN A 158 -3.24 -40.30 -13.96
N ALA A 159 -2.07 -40.33 -13.31
CA ALA A 159 -1.38 -41.57 -12.95
C ALA A 159 -2.24 -42.48 -12.06
N LEU A 160 -2.84 -41.91 -11.00
CA LEU A 160 -3.71 -42.66 -10.10
C LEU A 160 -4.99 -43.16 -10.81
N THR A 161 -5.54 -42.38 -11.74
CA THR A 161 -6.70 -42.78 -12.53
C THR A 161 -6.36 -43.95 -13.47
N GLY A 162 -5.16 -43.92 -14.11
CA GLY A 162 -4.64 -45.02 -14.91
C GLY A 162 -4.45 -46.29 -14.09
N CYS A 163 -3.77 -46.18 -12.93
CA CYS A 163 -3.59 -47.33 -12.03
C CYS A 163 -4.95 -47.93 -11.57
N LYS A 164 -5.96 -47.10 -11.30
CA LYS A 164 -7.30 -47.58 -10.92
C LYS A 164 -7.97 -48.33 -12.08
N LEU A 165 -7.83 -47.84 -13.32
CA LEU A 165 -8.35 -48.49 -14.50
C LEU A 165 -7.69 -49.87 -14.69
N ASP A 166 -6.36 -49.96 -14.61
CA ASP A 166 -5.60 -51.20 -14.71
C ASP A 166 -6.00 -52.21 -13.64
N LEU A 167 -6.14 -51.73 -12.38
CA LEU A 167 -6.64 -52.55 -11.29
C LEU A 167 -8.06 -53.10 -11.55
N SER A 168 -8.94 -52.27 -12.08
CA SER A 168 -10.31 -52.68 -12.43
C SER A 168 -10.31 -53.75 -13.54
N LEU A 169 -9.46 -53.58 -14.54
CA LEU A 169 -9.27 -54.57 -15.60
C LEU A 169 -8.73 -55.91 -15.07
N LEU A 170 -7.76 -55.87 -14.15
CA LEU A 170 -7.22 -57.04 -13.48
C LEU A 170 -8.29 -57.73 -12.62
N ALA A 171 -9.03 -56.98 -11.81
CA ALA A 171 -10.09 -57.50 -10.96
C ALA A 171 -11.18 -58.24 -11.75
N ASN A 172 -11.53 -57.73 -12.93
CA ASN A 172 -12.51 -58.36 -13.81
C ASN A 172 -12.01 -59.64 -14.48
N LYS A 173 -10.70 -59.83 -14.61
CA LYS A 173 -10.08 -61.04 -15.15
C LYS A 173 -9.80 -62.11 -14.09
N LEU A 174 -9.97 -61.80 -12.79
CA LEU A 174 -9.74 -62.80 -11.73
C LEU A 174 -10.80 -63.92 -11.78
N PRO A 175 -10.36 -65.18 -11.70
CA PRO A 175 -11.23 -66.32 -11.66
C PRO A 175 -12.25 -66.30 -10.51
N VAL A 176 -13.42 -66.87 -10.68
CA VAL A 176 -14.49 -66.85 -9.67
C VAL A 176 -14.11 -67.61 -8.41
N HIS A 177 -13.23 -68.60 -8.52
CA HIS A 177 -12.78 -69.46 -7.42
C HIS A 177 -11.69 -68.82 -6.52
N LEU A 178 -11.32 -67.57 -6.73
CA LEU A 178 -10.35 -66.81 -5.92
C LEU A 178 -11.00 -65.60 -5.21
N PRO A 179 -11.92 -65.82 -4.27
CA PRO A 179 -12.69 -64.73 -3.64
C PRO A 179 -11.81 -63.79 -2.84
N GLU A 180 -10.76 -64.27 -2.17
CA GLU A 180 -9.84 -63.48 -1.41
C GLU A 180 -9.09 -62.46 -2.26
N LEU A 181 -8.68 -62.80 -3.47
CA LEU A 181 -8.02 -61.89 -4.40
C LEU A 181 -8.98 -60.82 -4.93
N LYS A 182 -10.25 -61.17 -5.15
CA LYS A 182 -11.28 -60.18 -5.53
C LYS A 182 -11.53 -59.18 -4.43
N GLU A 183 -11.63 -59.61 -3.18
CA GLU A 183 -11.79 -58.70 -2.02
C GLU A 183 -10.57 -57.80 -1.84
N LYS A 184 -9.35 -58.31 -2.02
CA LYS A 184 -8.14 -57.49 -1.99
C LYS A 184 -8.10 -56.46 -3.11
N ALA A 185 -8.48 -56.81 -4.34
CA ALA A 185 -8.57 -55.90 -5.46
C ALA A 185 -9.60 -54.78 -5.21
N LYS A 186 -10.74 -55.12 -4.63
CA LYS A 186 -11.79 -54.19 -4.26
C LYS A 186 -11.33 -53.23 -3.15
N ALA A 187 -10.65 -53.74 -2.12
CA ALA A 187 -10.09 -52.93 -1.06
C ALA A 187 -9.00 -51.96 -1.61
N LEU A 188 -8.15 -52.42 -2.52
CA LEU A 188 -7.11 -51.58 -3.16
C LEU A 188 -7.77 -50.47 -4.03
N SER A 189 -8.83 -50.82 -4.78
CA SER A 189 -9.61 -49.84 -5.55
C SER A 189 -10.21 -48.75 -4.65
N ALA A 190 -10.74 -49.12 -3.49
CA ALA A 190 -11.26 -48.15 -2.52
C ALA A 190 -10.14 -47.23 -1.94
N HIS A 191 -8.96 -47.76 -1.67
CA HIS A 191 -7.80 -46.97 -1.26
C HIS A 191 -7.33 -45.98 -2.35
N MET A 192 -7.35 -46.41 -3.63
CA MET A 192 -7.02 -45.53 -4.74
C MET A 192 -8.06 -44.41 -4.88
N ASP A 193 -9.34 -44.69 -4.70
CA ASP A 193 -10.38 -43.67 -4.70
C ASP A 193 -10.14 -42.62 -3.59
N ALA A 194 -9.84 -43.07 -2.38
CA ALA A 194 -9.54 -42.20 -1.27
C ALA A 194 -8.28 -41.30 -1.55
N THR A 195 -7.27 -41.92 -2.20
CA THR A 195 -6.04 -41.19 -2.57
C THR A 195 -6.30 -40.15 -3.68
N ILE A 196 -7.08 -40.52 -4.71
CA ILE A 196 -7.51 -39.59 -5.77
C ILE A 196 -8.28 -38.43 -5.19
N GLN A 197 -9.21 -38.68 -4.26
CA GLN A 197 -9.92 -37.58 -3.56
C GLN A 197 -8.98 -36.71 -2.76
N THR A 198 -7.98 -37.28 -2.11
CA THR A 198 -6.96 -36.48 -1.36
C THR A 198 -6.12 -35.61 -2.29
N VAL A 199 -5.67 -36.14 -3.44
CA VAL A 199 -4.92 -35.38 -4.46
C VAL A 199 -5.76 -34.23 -5.01
N ARG A 200 -7.02 -34.50 -5.37
CA ARG A 200 -7.96 -33.48 -5.83
C ARG A 200 -8.17 -32.37 -4.79
N ARG A 201 -8.30 -32.74 -3.52
CA ARG A 201 -8.44 -31.80 -2.42
C ARG A 201 -7.20 -30.92 -2.29
N ILE A 202 -5.99 -31.50 -2.32
CA ILE A 202 -4.73 -30.72 -2.25
C ILE A 202 -4.62 -29.75 -3.42
N ALA A 203 -4.89 -30.19 -4.64
CA ALA A 203 -4.87 -29.33 -5.82
C ALA A 203 -5.87 -28.16 -5.67
N THR A 204 -7.06 -28.42 -5.14
CA THR A 204 -8.10 -27.40 -4.93
C THR A 204 -7.78 -26.45 -3.78
N GLU A 205 -7.13 -26.91 -2.70
CA GLU A 205 -6.64 -26.02 -1.63
C GLU A 205 -5.53 -25.08 -2.13
N LEU A 206 -4.69 -25.55 -3.05
CA LEU A 206 -3.67 -24.73 -3.70
C LEU A 206 -4.29 -23.73 -4.68
N ARG A 207 -5.15 -24.17 -5.57
CA ARG A 207 -5.95 -23.33 -6.48
C ARG A 207 -7.19 -24.06 -6.94
N PRO A 208 -8.40 -23.56 -6.63
CA PRO A 208 -9.61 -24.22 -7.11
C PRO A 208 -9.73 -24.06 -8.63
N GLY A 209 -9.65 -25.15 -9.38
CA GLY A 209 -9.98 -25.14 -10.81
C GLY A 209 -11.42 -24.68 -11.09
N ILE A 210 -12.30 -24.83 -10.09
CA ILE A 210 -13.66 -24.30 -10.09
C ILE A 210 -13.67 -22.78 -10.30
N LEU A 211 -12.70 -22.04 -9.72
CA LEU A 211 -12.60 -20.59 -9.89
C LEU A 211 -12.35 -20.19 -11.35
N ASP A 212 -11.51 -20.95 -12.05
CA ASP A 212 -11.14 -20.69 -13.44
C ASP A 212 -12.25 -21.11 -14.44
N HIS A 213 -13.06 -22.13 -14.11
CA HIS A 213 -14.06 -22.71 -15.02
C HIS A 213 -15.50 -22.31 -14.71
N LEU A 214 -15.85 -22.16 -13.43
CA LEU A 214 -17.23 -21.90 -12.98
C LEU A 214 -17.37 -20.54 -12.26
N GLY A 215 -16.29 -19.78 -12.11
CA GLY A 215 -16.30 -18.45 -11.55
C GLY A 215 -16.33 -18.38 -10.02
N LEU A 216 -16.42 -17.16 -9.51
CA LEU A 216 -16.26 -16.86 -8.06
C LEU A 216 -17.40 -17.47 -7.22
N ILE A 217 -18.65 -17.36 -7.68
CA ILE A 217 -19.81 -17.79 -6.89
C ILE A 217 -19.73 -19.30 -6.62
N ALA A 218 -19.54 -20.11 -7.67
CA ALA A 218 -19.40 -21.56 -7.54
C ALA A 218 -18.21 -21.96 -6.66
N ALA A 219 -17.10 -21.20 -6.74
CA ALA A 219 -15.93 -21.45 -5.91
C ALA A 219 -16.20 -21.14 -4.42
N LEU A 220 -16.95 -20.08 -4.11
CA LEU A 220 -17.34 -19.74 -2.73
C LEU A 220 -18.28 -20.80 -2.15
N GLU A 221 -19.30 -21.23 -2.90
CA GLU A 221 -20.23 -22.27 -2.49
C GLU A 221 -19.53 -23.60 -2.25
N TRP A 222 -18.65 -24.00 -3.17
CA TRP A 222 -17.85 -25.20 -3.01
C TRP A 222 -16.98 -25.16 -1.75
N GLN A 223 -16.25 -24.05 -1.53
CA GLN A 223 -15.38 -23.87 -0.38
C GLN A 223 -16.17 -23.84 0.94
N ALA A 224 -17.36 -23.26 0.96
CA ALA A 224 -18.25 -23.24 2.11
C ALA A 224 -18.74 -24.64 2.47
N ASN A 225 -19.10 -25.45 1.45
CA ASN A 225 -19.55 -26.83 1.66
C ASN A 225 -18.42 -27.74 2.19
N GLU A 226 -17.21 -27.60 1.62
CA GLU A 226 -16.01 -28.30 2.08
C GLU A 226 -15.66 -27.91 3.55
N PHE A 227 -15.74 -26.62 3.86
CA PHE A 227 -15.55 -26.10 5.21
C PHE A 227 -16.58 -26.72 6.19
N GLN A 228 -17.85 -26.73 5.85
CA GLN A 228 -18.91 -27.31 6.66
C GLN A 228 -18.71 -28.81 6.88
N THR A 229 -18.37 -29.55 5.84
CA THR A 229 -18.13 -31.00 5.90
C THR A 229 -16.96 -31.35 6.83
N ARG A 230 -15.90 -30.55 6.79
CA ARG A 230 -14.68 -30.79 7.56
C ARG A 230 -14.77 -30.35 9.02
N THR A 231 -15.48 -29.26 9.29
CA THR A 231 -15.48 -28.64 10.63
C THR A 231 -16.76 -28.85 11.41
N GLY A 232 -17.87 -29.23 10.76
CA GLY A 232 -19.20 -29.26 11.33
C GLY A 232 -19.81 -27.88 11.55
N ILE A 233 -19.11 -26.79 11.19
CA ILE A 233 -19.62 -25.43 11.32
C ILE A 233 -20.52 -25.13 10.12
N LYS A 234 -21.76 -24.76 10.36
CA LYS A 234 -22.69 -24.40 9.29
C LYS A 234 -22.21 -23.16 8.52
N CYS A 235 -22.20 -23.21 7.19
CA CYS A 235 -21.74 -22.10 6.34
C CYS A 235 -22.75 -21.85 5.21
N ASP A 236 -23.52 -20.77 5.32
CA ASP A 236 -24.55 -20.38 4.35
C ASP A 236 -23.98 -19.28 3.42
N VAL A 237 -24.00 -19.52 2.11
CA VAL A 237 -23.60 -18.54 1.09
C VAL A 237 -24.83 -17.93 0.44
N ARG A 238 -24.87 -16.61 0.35
CA ARG A 238 -25.90 -15.85 -0.37
C ARG A 238 -25.24 -14.91 -1.36
N THR A 239 -25.84 -14.77 -2.52
CA THR A 239 -25.38 -13.82 -3.54
C THR A 239 -26.56 -13.07 -4.13
N ASP A 240 -26.39 -11.75 -4.31
CA ASP A 240 -27.32 -10.89 -5.03
C ASP A 240 -26.81 -10.63 -6.47
N LEU A 241 -25.70 -11.29 -6.87
CA LEU A 241 -25.08 -11.13 -8.18
C LEU A 241 -25.62 -12.17 -9.16
N HIS A 242 -26.04 -11.71 -10.32
CA HIS A 242 -26.33 -12.56 -11.48
C HIS A 242 -25.08 -12.59 -12.38
N GLU A 243 -24.30 -13.69 -12.31
CA GLU A 243 -23.12 -13.99 -13.16
C GLU A 243 -22.18 -12.79 -13.42
N PRO A 244 -21.51 -12.25 -12.41
CA PRO A 244 -20.62 -11.13 -12.64
C PRO A 244 -19.42 -11.60 -13.48
N VAL A 245 -19.17 -10.94 -14.61
CA VAL A 245 -17.90 -11.10 -15.33
C VAL A 245 -16.81 -10.41 -14.56
N LEU A 246 -16.16 -11.16 -13.67
CA LEU A 246 -15.02 -10.68 -12.87
C LEU A 246 -13.71 -10.97 -13.59
N THR A 247 -12.75 -10.06 -13.47
CA THR A 247 -11.38 -10.37 -13.91
C THR A 247 -10.80 -11.50 -13.04
N PRO A 248 -9.90 -12.34 -13.58
CA PRO A 248 -9.26 -13.42 -12.81
C PRO A 248 -8.62 -12.96 -11.51
N ASP A 249 -8.02 -11.76 -11.51
CA ASP A 249 -7.37 -11.17 -10.34
C ASP A 249 -8.38 -10.80 -9.24
N LEU A 250 -9.54 -10.24 -9.63
CA LEU A 250 -10.64 -9.95 -8.72
C LEU A 250 -11.18 -11.22 -8.08
N ALA A 251 -11.50 -12.22 -8.91
CA ALA A 251 -12.04 -13.49 -8.44
C ALA A 251 -11.07 -14.19 -7.49
N THR A 252 -9.77 -14.25 -7.84
CA THR A 252 -8.72 -14.83 -7.01
C THR A 252 -8.60 -14.09 -5.68
N THR A 253 -8.62 -12.76 -5.70
CA THR A 253 -8.50 -11.93 -4.48
C THR A 253 -9.66 -12.18 -3.52
N PHE A 254 -10.91 -12.15 -3.99
CA PHE A 254 -12.07 -12.45 -3.16
C PHE A 254 -12.02 -13.86 -2.59
N PHE A 255 -11.66 -14.84 -3.41
CA PHE A 255 -11.55 -16.22 -2.97
C PHE A 255 -10.47 -16.41 -1.89
N ARG A 256 -9.28 -15.80 -2.06
CA ARG A 256 -8.19 -15.89 -1.06
C ARG A 256 -8.55 -15.21 0.25
N ILE A 257 -9.22 -14.06 0.21
CA ILE A 257 -9.71 -13.38 1.43
C ILE A 257 -10.75 -14.26 2.12
N PHE A 258 -11.63 -14.90 1.37
CA PHE A 258 -12.60 -15.83 1.94
C PHE A 258 -11.93 -17.02 2.63
N GLN A 259 -10.99 -17.71 1.97
CA GLN A 259 -10.22 -18.82 2.56
C GLN A 259 -9.51 -18.43 3.85
N GLU A 260 -8.84 -17.27 3.87
CA GLU A 260 -8.14 -16.77 5.06
C GLU A 260 -9.13 -16.45 6.19
N THR A 261 -10.29 -15.89 5.84
CA THR A 261 -11.35 -15.61 6.83
C THR A 261 -11.89 -16.89 7.44
N LEU A 262 -12.17 -17.93 6.65
CA LEU A 262 -12.59 -19.24 7.16
C LEU A 262 -11.52 -19.88 8.05
N THR A 263 -10.24 -19.74 7.68
CA THR A 263 -9.11 -20.23 8.48
C THR A 263 -9.05 -19.52 9.85
N ASN A 264 -9.28 -18.22 9.87
CA ASN A 264 -9.34 -17.43 11.10
C ASN A 264 -10.51 -17.83 11.98
N ILE A 265 -11.67 -18.13 11.39
CA ILE A 265 -12.84 -18.62 12.12
C ILE A 265 -12.53 -19.96 12.80
N ILE A 266 -11.91 -20.92 12.12
CA ILE A 266 -11.52 -22.20 12.70
C ILE A 266 -10.57 -22.00 13.89
N ARG A 267 -9.57 -21.13 13.73
CA ARG A 267 -8.51 -20.95 14.73
C ARG A 267 -8.94 -20.14 15.95
N HIS A 268 -9.85 -19.18 15.74
CA HIS A 268 -10.01 -18.12 16.73
C HIS A 268 -11.45 -17.87 17.17
N ALA A 269 -12.47 -18.20 16.38
CA ALA A 269 -13.81 -17.74 16.63
C ALA A 269 -14.61 -18.64 17.59
N GLY A 270 -14.40 -19.96 17.57
CA GLY A 270 -15.28 -20.90 18.27
C GLY A 270 -16.75 -20.80 17.78
N ALA A 271 -16.92 -20.46 16.51
CA ALA A 271 -18.23 -20.27 15.89
C ALA A 271 -18.92 -21.61 15.56
N THR A 272 -20.25 -21.58 15.51
CA THR A 272 -21.08 -22.71 15.05
C THR A 272 -21.75 -22.40 13.71
N HIS A 273 -21.76 -21.13 13.30
CA HIS A 273 -22.42 -20.68 12.08
C HIS A 273 -21.66 -19.53 11.44
N VAL A 274 -21.49 -19.61 10.11
CA VAL A 274 -20.91 -18.58 9.26
C VAL A 274 -21.91 -18.19 8.19
N MET A 275 -22.06 -16.92 7.96
CA MET A 275 -22.91 -16.33 6.91
C MET A 275 -22.03 -15.56 5.93
N VAL A 276 -22.13 -15.90 4.66
CA VAL A 276 -21.37 -15.29 3.56
C VAL A 276 -22.34 -14.55 2.65
N HIS A 277 -22.06 -13.29 2.35
CA HIS A 277 -22.90 -12.49 1.46
C HIS A 277 -22.02 -11.79 0.42
N LEU A 278 -22.24 -12.13 -0.85
CA LEU A 278 -21.61 -11.49 -2.00
C LEU A 278 -22.63 -10.60 -2.71
N LYS A 279 -22.35 -9.30 -2.79
CA LYS A 279 -23.28 -8.31 -3.35
C LYS A 279 -22.55 -7.24 -4.15
N GLU A 280 -23.28 -6.57 -5.05
CA GLU A 280 -22.83 -5.37 -5.74
C GLU A 280 -23.54 -4.14 -5.18
N VAL A 281 -22.77 -3.11 -4.83
CA VAL A 281 -23.31 -1.84 -4.37
C VAL A 281 -22.51 -0.70 -5.00
N ALA A 282 -23.17 0.16 -5.73
CA ALA A 282 -22.58 1.36 -6.34
C ALA A 282 -21.29 1.06 -7.17
N GLY A 283 -21.33 0.02 -8.01
CA GLY A 283 -20.21 -0.38 -8.88
C GLY A 283 -19.02 -1.00 -8.13
N ARG A 284 -19.25 -1.49 -6.93
CA ARG A 284 -18.28 -2.22 -6.11
C ARG A 284 -18.82 -3.59 -5.76
N ILE A 285 -17.97 -4.61 -5.84
CA ILE A 285 -18.27 -5.92 -5.28
C ILE A 285 -17.90 -5.90 -3.81
N ILE A 286 -18.80 -6.43 -2.98
CA ILE A 286 -18.62 -6.53 -1.54
C ILE A 286 -18.83 -7.98 -1.14
N LEU A 287 -17.83 -8.57 -0.49
CA LEU A 287 -17.95 -9.86 0.17
C LEU A 287 -17.94 -9.62 1.67
N GLU A 288 -19.00 -10.05 2.34
CA GLU A 288 -19.15 -10.02 3.78
C GLU A 288 -19.15 -11.45 4.31
N VAL A 289 -18.33 -11.71 5.33
CA VAL A 289 -18.29 -12.98 6.06
C VAL A 289 -18.50 -12.70 7.51
N LYS A 290 -19.60 -13.21 8.05
CA LYS A 290 -20.02 -13.01 9.43
C LYS A 290 -20.06 -14.33 10.18
N ASP A 291 -19.38 -14.43 11.30
CA ASP A 291 -19.48 -15.55 12.22
C ASP A 291 -20.29 -15.19 13.48
N ASN A 292 -20.71 -16.20 14.23
CA ASN A 292 -21.39 -16.08 15.50
C ASN A 292 -20.51 -16.45 16.71
N GLY A 293 -19.20 -16.38 16.56
CA GLY A 293 -18.22 -16.77 17.58
C GLY A 293 -18.01 -15.73 18.69
N ARG A 294 -16.84 -15.80 19.33
CA ARG A 294 -16.48 -14.91 20.45
C ARG A 294 -16.31 -13.44 20.07
N GLY A 295 -16.17 -13.14 18.78
CA GLY A 295 -15.84 -11.81 18.28
C GLY A 295 -14.34 -11.53 18.29
N ILE A 296 -13.98 -10.32 17.84
CA ILE A 296 -12.60 -9.83 17.78
C ILE A 296 -12.47 -8.55 18.63
N SER A 297 -11.38 -8.43 19.39
CA SER A 297 -11.12 -7.24 20.21
C SER A 297 -10.41 -6.14 19.42
N SER A 298 -10.50 -4.89 19.89
CA SER A 298 -9.79 -3.76 19.29
C SER A 298 -8.26 -3.95 19.31
N GLU A 299 -7.74 -4.62 20.33
CA GLU A 299 -6.33 -4.96 20.46
C GLU A 299 -5.90 -5.99 19.41
N GLU A 300 -6.72 -7.01 19.15
CA GLU A 300 -6.47 -8.03 18.12
C GLU A 300 -6.51 -7.42 16.71
N ILE A 301 -7.40 -6.43 16.45
CA ILE A 301 -7.48 -5.70 15.17
C ILE A 301 -6.25 -4.81 14.95
N SER A 302 -5.74 -4.16 16.00
CA SER A 302 -4.60 -3.25 15.95
C SER A 302 -3.25 -3.96 15.98
N ASN A 303 -3.23 -5.25 16.33
CA ASN A 303 -2.00 -6.02 16.40
C ASN A 303 -1.41 -6.24 15.00
N THR A 304 -0.39 -5.44 14.67
CA THR A 304 0.35 -5.49 13.39
C THR A 304 1.06 -6.81 13.13
N ARG A 305 1.15 -7.72 14.12
CA ARG A 305 1.78 -9.04 13.98
C ARG A 305 0.88 -10.10 13.34
N SER A 306 -0.42 -9.84 13.15
CA SER A 306 -1.29 -10.78 12.46
C SER A 306 -1.10 -10.68 10.94
N MET A 307 -0.16 -11.49 10.41
CA MET A 307 0.17 -11.52 8.97
C MET A 307 -1.06 -11.81 8.08
N GLY A 308 -2.03 -12.56 8.58
CA GLY A 308 -3.29 -12.85 7.86
C GLY A 308 -4.14 -11.61 7.60
N LEU A 309 -4.38 -10.78 8.64
CA LEU A 309 -5.16 -9.54 8.50
C LEU A 309 -4.45 -8.52 7.62
N LEU A 310 -3.13 -8.39 7.76
CA LEU A 310 -2.34 -7.50 6.91
C LEU A 310 -2.40 -7.95 5.45
N GLY A 311 -2.19 -9.23 5.18
CA GLY A 311 -2.25 -9.79 3.81
C GLY A 311 -3.63 -9.63 3.14
N MET A 312 -4.74 -9.70 3.92
CA MET A 312 -6.08 -9.41 3.39
C MET A 312 -6.27 -7.94 3.04
N LYS A 313 -5.78 -7.02 3.89
CA LYS A 313 -5.80 -5.57 3.62
C LYS A 313 -4.97 -5.21 2.39
N GLU A 314 -3.77 -5.75 2.27
CA GLU A 314 -2.88 -5.50 1.12
C GLU A 314 -3.48 -6.02 -0.18
N ARG A 315 -4.00 -7.25 -0.21
CA ARG A 315 -4.68 -7.81 -1.39
C ARG A 315 -5.85 -6.97 -1.86
N ALA A 316 -6.70 -6.50 -0.94
CA ALA A 316 -7.80 -5.61 -1.31
C ALA A 316 -7.28 -4.28 -1.86
N ALA A 317 -6.27 -3.69 -1.22
CA ALA A 317 -5.71 -2.38 -1.60
C ALA A 317 -5.04 -2.40 -2.99
N LEU A 318 -4.44 -3.53 -3.42
CA LEU A 318 -3.84 -3.71 -4.75
C LEU A 318 -4.85 -3.49 -5.89
N LEU A 319 -6.11 -3.85 -5.65
CA LEU A 319 -7.21 -3.68 -6.61
C LEU A 319 -8.06 -2.41 -6.34
N GLY A 320 -7.51 -1.44 -5.61
CA GLY A 320 -8.22 -0.21 -5.25
C GLY A 320 -9.38 -0.43 -4.27
N GLY A 321 -9.36 -1.56 -3.58
CA GLY A 321 -10.36 -1.96 -2.60
C GLY A 321 -9.98 -1.65 -1.16
N THR A 322 -10.88 -2.03 -0.25
CA THR A 322 -10.69 -1.90 1.20
C THR A 322 -11.12 -3.18 1.90
N PHE A 323 -10.40 -3.58 2.95
CA PHE A 323 -10.78 -4.65 3.86
C PHE A 323 -11.04 -4.09 5.25
N LYS A 324 -12.15 -4.48 5.86
CA LYS A 324 -12.54 -4.10 7.22
C LYS A 324 -12.89 -5.34 8.02
N ILE A 325 -12.52 -5.35 9.29
CA ILE A 325 -12.94 -6.37 10.25
C ILE A 325 -13.42 -5.66 11.50
N CYS A 326 -14.55 -6.09 12.03
CA CYS A 326 -15.14 -5.48 13.23
C CYS A 326 -15.98 -6.51 14.01
N PRO A 327 -16.16 -6.31 15.32
CA PRO A 327 -17.13 -7.08 16.08
C PRO A 327 -18.55 -6.78 15.59
N VAL A 328 -19.44 -7.77 15.65
CA VAL A 328 -20.86 -7.57 15.35
C VAL A 328 -21.51 -6.82 16.50
N HIS A 329 -22.37 -5.82 16.20
CA HIS A 329 -23.02 -4.97 17.21
C HIS A 329 -23.83 -5.71 18.30
N THR A 330 -24.21 -6.96 18.06
CA THR A 330 -24.91 -7.81 19.04
C THR A 330 -23.99 -8.43 20.09
N GLY A 331 -22.70 -8.07 20.12
CA GLY A 331 -21.73 -8.49 21.14
C GLY A 331 -21.13 -9.89 20.93
N LYS A 332 -21.62 -10.69 19.99
CA LYS A 332 -21.05 -12.00 19.64
C LYS A 332 -20.84 -12.12 18.16
N GLY A 333 -19.61 -12.53 17.78
CA GLY A 333 -19.22 -12.76 16.38
C GLY A 333 -18.40 -11.63 15.75
N THR A 334 -17.81 -11.93 14.62
CA THR A 334 -16.96 -11.02 13.81
C THR A 334 -17.57 -10.85 12.43
N LEU A 335 -17.45 -9.63 11.88
CA LEU A 335 -17.76 -9.31 10.50
C LEU A 335 -16.46 -8.93 9.80
N ALA A 336 -16.06 -9.71 8.79
CA ALA A 336 -15.02 -9.38 7.83
C ALA A 336 -15.70 -8.93 6.53
N SER A 337 -15.32 -7.76 6.02
CA SER A 337 -15.88 -7.19 4.79
C SER A 337 -14.78 -6.71 3.87
N VAL A 338 -14.79 -7.14 2.62
CA VAL A 338 -13.94 -6.64 1.55
C VAL A 338 -14.77 -6.00 0.46
N SER A 339 -14.36 -4.80 0.03
CA SER A 339 -15.03 -4.02 -1.00
C SER A 339 -14.03 -3.60 -2.07
N ILE A 340 -14.25 -4.03 -3.33
CA ILE A 340 -13.36 -3.75 -4.46
C ILE A 340 -14.18 -3.17 -5.62
N PRO A 341 -13.70 -2.11 -6.32
CA PRO A 341 -14.40 -1.55 -7.47
C PRO A 341 -14.37 -2.52 -8.66
N LEU A 342 -15.47 -2.61 -9.40
CA LEU A 342 -15.57 -3.44 -10.62
C LEU A 342 -14.62 -2.97 -11.74
N ARG A 343 -14.31 -1.68 -11.79
CA ARG A 343 -13.34 -1.11 -12.73
C ARG A 343 -12.10 -0.63 -11.95
N PRO A 344 -10.88 -1.09 -12.30
CA PRO A 344 -9.67 -0.57 -11.66
C PRO A 344 -9.52 0.92 -11.99
N LEU A 345 -9.17 1.72 -10.99
CA LEU A 345 -8.93 3.18 -11.08
C LEU A 345 -7.88 3.61 -12.14
N ASN A 346 -7.15 2.66 -12.74
CA ASN A 346 -6.09 2.93 -13.72
C ASN A 346 -6.53 2.91 -15.19
N SER A 347 -7.78 2.56 -15.54
CA SER A 347 -8.23 2.53 -16.95
C SER A 347 -8.29 3.92 -17.59
N GLU A 348 -8.52 4.98 -16.82
CA GLU A 348 -8.60 6.36 -17.35
C GLU A 348 -7.22 6.97 -17.72
N ARG A 349 -6.12 6.51 -17.11
CA ARG A 349 -4.77 7.02 -17.46
C ARG A 349 -4.21 6.41 -18.74
N HIS A 350 -4.59 5.19 -19.10
CA HIS A 350 -4.11 4.55 -20.34
C HIS A 350 -4.91 4.99 -21.57
N GLU A 351 -6.22 5.19 -21.47
CA GLU A 351 -7.03 5.71 -22.59
C GLU A 351 -6.67 7.16 -22.94
N ASN A 352 -6.39 8.01 -21.94
CA ASN A 352 -5.94 9.38 -22.19
C ASN A 352 -4.52 9.48 -22.78
N SER A 353 -3.65 8.49 -22.54
CA SER A 353 -2.31 8.45 -23.16
C SER A 353 -2.34 7.98 -24.61
N LEU A 354 -3.24 7.06 -24.96
CA LEU A 354 -3.44 6.57 -26.33
C LEU A 354 -4.16 7.63 -27.20
N ASN A 355 -5.15 8.32 -26.65
CA ASN A 355 -5.86 9.41 -27.35
C ASN A 355 -4.99 10.68 -27.57
N ARG A 356 -3.98 10.94 -26.74
CA ARG A 356 -3.00 12.00 -26.99
C ARG A 356 -1.96 11.64 -28.05
N ARG A 357 -1.66 10.35 -28.26
CA ARG A 357 -0.74 9.89 -29.33
C ARG A 357 -1.40 9.84 -30.69
N SER A 358 -2.68 9.55 -30.81
CA SER A 358 -3.42 9.55 -32.06
C SER A 358 -3.68 10.96 -32.64
N ARG A 359 -3.82 11.99 -31.77
CA ARG A 359 -3.99 13.38 -32.19
C ARG A 359 -2.72 14.10 -32.64
N ARG A 360 -1.52 13.50 -32.51
CA ARG A 360 -0.23 14.08 -32.96
C ARG A 360 0.29 13.53 -34.29
N ARG A 361 -0.47 12.71 -35.01
CA ARG A 361 -0.08 12.16 -36.32
C ARG A 361 -1.12 12.49 -37.40
N THR A 362 -1.28 13.78 -37.72
CA THR A 362 -1.77 14.20 -39.04
C THR A 362 -0.67 15.05 -39.69
N PRO A 363 0.01 14.58 -40.71
CA PRO A 363 0.90 15.43 -41.47
C PRO A 363 0.07 16.42 -42.28
N ARG A 364 0.39 17.71 -42.15
CA ARG A 364 -0.08 18.75 -43.08
C ARG A 364 0.55 18.52 -44.41
N LEU A 365 -0.20 18.14 -45.42
CA LEU A 365 0.19 18.18 -46.84
C LEU A 365 0.08 19.63 -47.29
N GLU A 366 1.21 20.29 -47.46
CA GLU A 366 1.30 21.54 -48.22
C GLU A 366 1.30 21.19 -49.73
N THR A 367 0.19 21.54 -50.37
CA THR A 367 0.14 21.55 -51.85
C THR A 367 0.73 22.85 -52.33
N ASN A 368 1.93 22.76 -52.89
CA ASN A 368 2.56 23.83 -53.68
C ASN A 368 1.96 23.79 -55.06
N SER A 369 1.13 24.78 -55.44
CA SER A 369 0.68 24.99 -56.79
C SER A 369 1.29 26.30 -57.31
N ARG A 370 2.32 26.14 -58.12
CA ARG A 370 2.77 27.20 -59.05
C ARG A 370 1.85 27.16 -60.29
N ARG A 371 1.15 28.24 -60.55
CA ARG A 371 1.10 28.97 -61.83
C ARG A 371 0.43 30.30 -61.62
#